data_99a8797c29561fba38eac12492f81680
#
_entry.id   99a8797c29561fba38eac12492f81680
#
_cell.length_a   1.000
_cell.length_b   1.000
_cell.length_c   1.000
_cell.angle_alpha   90.00
_cell.angle_beta   90.00
_cell.angle_gamma   90.00
#
_symmetry.space_group_name_H-M   'P 1'
#
loop_
_entity.id
_entity.type
_entity.pdbx_description
1 polymer ?
#
loop_
_entity_poly.entity_id
_entity_poly.type
_entity_poly.pdbx_seq_one_letter_code
_entity_poly.pdbx_strand_id
1 'polypeptide(L)'
;EAMMAAGEAIAEFALRNGILIPFANQPPPDETRTPETMSEMFAYRKLFKPSRMATQPERHFGLGLDHYTRVTSPLRRYPDLVTHQQIRSFLKQEPLLDEETIVERVGEASAASSLVRRAERFSNLHWKLVWLSRQKNWQGEAVIVDLEERKATLLA
;
A
#
# COMPACT_ATOMS: atom_id res chain seq x y z
N GLU A 1 -4.32 11.52 -6.92
CA GLU A 1 -5.28 11.10 -7.96
C GLU A 1 -4.57 10.46 -9.16
N ALA A 2 -3.61 11.14 -9.85
CA ALA A 2 -2.95 10.62 -11.06
C ALA A 2 -2.29 9.23 -10.89
N MET A 3 -1.67 8.94 -9.75
CA MET A 3 -1.06 7.62 -9.48
C MET A 3 -2.09 6.50 -9.34
N MET A 4 -3.25 6.80 -8.79
CA MET A 4 -4.35 5.83 -8.68
C MET A 4 -4.96 5.56 -10.05
N ALA A 5 -5.24 6.61 -10.83
CA ALA A 5 -5.75 6.47 -12.19
C ALA A 5 -4.81 5.66 -13.10
N ALA A 6 -3.48 5.87 -12.98
CA ALA A 6 -2.52 5.05 -13.72
C ALA A 6 -2.57 3.57 -13.33
N GLY A 7 -2.71 3.27 -12.03
CA GLY A 7 -2.82 1.89 -11.55
C GLY A 7 -4.10 1.20 -12.00
N GLU A 8 -5.22 1.90 -11.98
CA GLU A 8 -6.51 1.43 -12.48
C GLU A 8 -6.47 1.17 -14.00
N ALA A 9 -6.00 2.17 -14.77
CA ALA A 9 -5.91 2.05 -16.23
C ALA A 9 -5.04 0.87 -16.68
N ILE A 10 -3.90 0.63 -16.01
CA ILE A 10 -3.04 -0.53 -16.30
C ILE A 10 -3.70 -1.85 -15.88
N ALA A 11 -4.40 -1.88 -14.75
CA ALA A 11 -5.14 -3.07 -14.33
C ALA A 11 -6.21 -3.44 -15.37
N GLU A 12 -7.02 -2.47 -15.83
CA GLU A 12 -8.01 -2.68 -16.88
C GLU A 12 -7.38 -3.08 -18.22
N PHE A 13 -6.28 -2.44 -18.62
CA PHE A 13 -5.56 -2.79 -19.84
C PHE A 13 -5.09 -4.25 -19.81
N ALA A 14 -4.51 -4.68 -18.68
CA ALA A 14 -4.05 -6.06 -18.50
C ALA A 14 -5.22 -7.05 -18.59
N LEU A 15 -6.34 -6.77 -17.93
CA LEU A 15 -7.53 -7.61 -17.96
C LEU A 15 -8.11 -7.75 -19.37
N ARG A 16 -8.26 -6.65 -20.10
CA ARG A 16 -8.78 -6.65 -21.47
C ARG A 16 -7.91 -7.44 -22.46
N ASN A 17 -6.62 -7.53 -22.21
CA ASN A 17 -5.65 -8.22 -23.06
C ASN A 17 -5.19 -9.58 -22.53
N GLY A 18 -5.76 -10.07 -21.42
CA GLY A 18 -5.40 -11.35 -20.83
C GLY A 18 -3.95 -11.42 -20.33
N ILE A 19 -3.39 -10.27 -19.90
CA ILE A 19 -2.02 -10.17 -19.38
C ILE A 19 -2.05 -10.45 -17.88
N LEU A 20 -1.33 -11.47 -17.43
CA LEU A 20 -1.15 -11.75 -16.01
C LEU A 20 -0.25 -10.67 -15.37
N ILE A 21 -0.75 -10.00 -14.36
CA ILE A 21 -0.01 -9.02 -13.57
C ILE A 21 -0.35 -9.17 -12.08
N PRO A 22 0.48 -8.66 -11.15
CA PRO A 22 0.12 -8.61 -9.74
C PRO A 22 -0.91 -7.51 -9.48
N PHE A 23 -2.14 -7.89 -9.08
CA PHE A 23 -3.18 -6.96 -8.61
C PHE A 23 -3.02 -6.69 -7.13
N ALA A 24 -3.33 -5.48 -6.70
CA ALA A 24 -3.38 -5.11 -5.29
C ALA A 24 -4.84 -5.14 -4.82
N ASN A 25 -5.20 -6.19 -4.12
CA ASN A 25 -6.54 -6.45 -3.63
C ASN A 25 -6.67 -6.05 -2.17
N GLN A 26 -7.82 -5.53 -1.75
CA GLN A 26 -8.09 -5.23 -0.35
C GLN A 26 -9.56 -5.54 -0.03
N PRO A 27 -9.83 -6.56 0.78
CA PRO A 27 -11.19 -6.86 1.18
C PRO A 27 -11.75 -5.75 2.07
N PRO A 28 -13.10 -5.61 2.13
CA PRO A 28 -13.74 -4.64 3.01
C PRO A 28 -13.43 -4.94 4.48
N PRO A 29 -13.50 -3.93 5.36
CA PRO A 29 -13.50 -4.16 6.80
C PRO A 29 -14.77 -4.92 7.22
N ASP A 30 -14.73 -5.55 8.39
CA ASP A 30 -15.89 -6.29 8.90
C ASP A 30 -17.07 -5.36 9.26
N GLU A 31 -16.77 -4.09 9.56
CA GLU A 31 -17.75 -3.04 9.79
C GLU A 31 -17.46 -1.82 8.91
N THR A 32 -18.50 -1.31 8.25
CA THR A 32 -18.41 -0.06 7.49
C THR A 32 -18.99 1.08 8.32
N ARG A 33 -18.23 2.16 8.49
CA ARG A 33 -18.63 3.36 9.25
C ARG A 33 -18.36 4.62 8.42
N THR A 34 -19.11 5.67 8.71
CA THR A 34 -18.86 7.01 8.14
C THR A 34 -18.28 7.89 9.25
N PRO A 35 -16.95 8.04 9.37
CA PRO A 35 -16.34 8.84 10.41
C PRO A 35 -16.57 10.33 10.15
N GLU A 36 -16.92 11.09 11.18
CA GLU A 36 -17.12 12.55 11.12
C GLU A 36 -15.95 13.31 11.74
N THR A 37 -15.22 12.67 12.66
CA THR A 37 -14.07 13.28 13.35
C THR A 37 -12.75 12.62 12.99
N MET A 38 -11.63 13.31 13.23
CA MET A 38 -10.28 12.75 13.02
C MET A 38 -10.02 11.50 13.87
N SER A 39 -10.55 11.48 15.09
CA SER A 39 -10.43 10.34 16.00
C SER A 39 -11.20 9.12 15.48
N GLU A 40 -12.43 9.33 15.00
CA GLU A 40 -13.22 8.25 14.37
C GLU A 40 -12.58 7.76 13.07
N MET A 41 -12.05 8.67 12.24
CA MET A 41 -11.30 8.32 11.03
C MET A 41 -10.09 7.45 11.37
N PHE A 42 -9.35 7.79 12.41
CA PHE A 42 -8.20 7.01 12.86
C PHE A 42 -8.63 5.62 13.35
N ALA A 43 -9.69 5.53 14.16
CA ALA A 43 -10.25 4.27 14.63
C ALA A 43 -10.77 3.42 13.47
N TYR A 44 -11.49 4.02 12.52
CA TYR A 44 -11.99 3.33 11.33
C TYR A 44 -10.86 2.77 10.46
N ARG A 45 -9.77 3.51 10.28
CA ARG A 45 -8.61 3.02 9.52
C ARG A 45 -7.95 1.78 10.14
N LYS A 46 -8.04 1.59 11.45
CA LYS A 46 -7.54 0.38 12.12
C LYS A 46 -8.35 -0.88 11.75
N LEU A 47 -9.59 -0.73 11.31
CA LEU A 47 -10.45 -1.84 10.87
C LEU A 47 -10.11 -2.30 9.44
N PHE A 48 -9.36 -1.52 8.67
CA PHE A 48 -9.01 -1.88 7.30
C PHE A 48 -8.05 -3.07 7.27
N LYS A 49 -8.45 -4.07 6.53
CA LYS A 49 -7.61 -5.23 6.27
C LYS A 49 -6.41 -4.83 5.39
N PRO A 50 -5.25 -5.48 5.55
CA PRO A 50 -4.10 -5.17 4.72
C PRO A 50 -4.35 -5.51 3.25
N SER A 51 -3.87 -4.66 2.34
CA SER A 51 -3.85 -4.97 0.92
C SER A 51 -2.90 -6.13 0.65
N ARG A 52 -3.32 -7.05 -0.23
CA ARG A 52 -2.57 -8.23 -0.67
C ARG A 52 -2.31 -8.15 -2.16
N MET A 53 -1.16 -8.68 -2.60
CA MET A 53 -0.87 -8.84 -4.01
C MET A 53 -1.28 -10.25 -4.43
N ALA A 54 -2.01 -10.35 -5.54
CA ALA A 54 -2.45 -11.62 -6.12
C ALA A 54 -2.52 -11.51 -7.65
N THR A 55 -2.49 -12.62 -8.37
CA THR A 55 -2.70 -12.68 -9.82
C THR A 55 -4.17 -12.61 -10.20
N GLN A 56 -5.05 -12.97 -9.28
CA GLN A 56 -6.48 -12.85 -9.46
C GLN A 56 -6.96 -11.44 -9.09
N PRO A 57 -7.72 -10.75 -9.96
CA PRO A 57 -8.23 -9.40 -9.71
C PRO A 57 -9.39 -9.45 -8.71
N GLU A 58 -9.29 -8.67 -7.66
CA GLU A 58 -10.36 -8.40 -6.70
C GLU A 58 -10.40 -6.91 -6.37
N ARG A 59 -11.50 -6.47 -5.80
CA ARG A 59 -11.69 -5.06 -5.41
C ARG A 59 -10.67 -4.58 -4.38
N HIS A 60 -10.22 -3.34 -4.55
CA HIS A 60 -9.44 -2.63 -3.53
C HIS A 60 -10.35 -1.69 -2.74
N PHE A 61 -10.89 -2.16 -1.61
CA PHE A 61 -11.90 -1.43 -0.84
C PHE A 61 -11.47 0.00 -0.47
N GLY A 62 -10.30 0.18 0.12
CA GLY A 62 -9.83 1.48 0.60
C GLY A 62 -9.55 2.51 -0.50
N LEU A 63 -9.45 2.11 -1.76
CA LEU A 63 -9.36 3.00 -2.92
C LEU A 63 -10.71 3.17 -3.64
N GLY A 64 -11.69 2.31 -3.34
CA GLY A 64 -12.98 2.29 -4.03
C GLY A 64 -12.89 1.80 -5.48
N LEU A 65 -11.82 1.08 -5.84
CA LEU A 65 -11.55 0.61 -7.19
C LEU A 65 -11.86 -0.87 -7.33
N ASP A 66 -12.47 -1.27 -8.44
CA ASP A 66 -12.79 -2.67 -8.72
C ASP A 66 -11.52 -3.45 -9.08
N HIS A 67 -10.59 -2.83 -9.79
CA HIS A 67 -9.30 -3.42 -10.13
C HIS A 67 -8.19 -2.39 -9.96
N TYR A 68 -7.12 -2.80 -9.30
CA TYR A 68 -5.98 -1.92 -9.09
C TYR A 68 -4.66 -2.69 -9.12
N THR A 69 -3.65 -2.12 -9.76
CA THR A 69 -2.28 -2.59 -9.67
C THR A 69 -1.31 -1.46 -9.34
N ARG A 70 -0.17 -1.81 -8.79
CA ARG A 70 0.88 -0.84 -8.50
C ARG A 70 1.82 -0.74 -9.70
N VAL A 71 2.02 0.50 -10.23
CA VAL A 71 2.85 0.74 -11.43
C VAL A 71 3.78 1.93 -11.32
N THR A 72 3.56 2.80 -10.34
CA THR A 72 4.15 4.16 -10.33
C THR A 72 5.53 4.26 -9.68
N SER A 73 6.08 3.15 -9.16
CA SER A 73 7.35 3.17 -8.45
C SER A 73 8.23 1.93 -8.70
N PRO A 74 8.51 1.56 -9.97
CA PRO A 74 9.24 0.33 -10.30
C PRO A 74 10.68 0.31 -9.81
N LEU A 75 11.29 1.47 -9.54
CA LEU A 75 12.66 1.56 -9.03
C LEU A 75 12.81 1.11 -7.57
N ARG A 76 11.72 1.12 -6.78
CA ARG A 76 11.75 0.80 -5.35
C ARG A 76 10.70 -0.23 -4.91
N ARG A 77 9.80 -0.62 -5.78
CA ARG A 77 8.79 -1.64 -5.52
C ARG A 77 8.84 -2.70 -6.61
N TYR A 78 9.29 -3.87 -6.25
CA TYR A 78 9.47 -4.97 -7.19
C TYR A 78 8.16 -5.42 -7.89
N PRO A 79 6.99 -5.49 -7.23
CA PRO A 79 5.74 -5.78 -7.92
C PRO A 79 5.40 -4.80 -9.04
N ASP A 80 5.70 -3.51 -8.86
CA ASP A 80 5.53 -2.50 -9.92
C ASP A 80 6.43 -2.85 -11.14
N LEU A 81 7.67 -3.27 -10.88
CA LEU A 81 8.60 -3.68 -11.94
C LEU A 81 8.09 -4.90 -12.70
N VAL A 82 7.53 -5.90 -12.00
CA VAL A 82 6.92 -7.08 -12.63
C VAL A 82 5.78 -6.67 -13.55
N THR A 83 4.90 -5.76 -13.10
CA THR A 83 3.83 -5.22 -13.95
C THR A 83 4.39 -4.54 -15.20
N HIS A 84 5.45 -3.70 -15.06
CA HIS A 84 6.11 -3.09 -16.21
C HIS A 84 6.71 -4.12 -17.17
N GLN A 85 7.34 -5.18 -16.66
CA GLN A 85 7.91 -6.24 -17.48
C GLN A 85 6.82 -6.91 -18.32
N GLN A 86 5.70 -7.31 -17.70
CA GLN A 86 4.58 -7.94 -18.37
C GLN A 86 3.99 -7.06 -19.48
N ILE A 87 3.71 -5.79 -19.18
CA ILE A 87 3.17 -4.85 -20.18
C ILE A 87 4.17 -4.63 -21.33
N ARG A 88 5.46 -4.47 -21.03
CA ARG A 88 6.50 -4.28 -22.07
C ARG A 88 6.66 -5.52 -22.95
N SER A 89 6.68 -6.73 -22.36
CA SER A 89 6.77 -7.97 -23.12
C SER A 89 5.56 -8.13 -24.04
N PHE A 90 4.35 -7.85 -23.54
CA PHE A 90 3.15 -7.87 -24.36
C PHE A 90 3.23 -6.91 -25.56
N LEU A 91 3.61 -5.65 -25.32
CA LEU A 91 3.72 -4.63 -26.38
C LEU A 91 4.79 -4.96 -27.42
N LYS A 92 5.85 -5.68 -27.04
CA LYS A 92 6.93 -6.13 -27.93
C LYS A 92 6.70 -7.51 -28.53
N GLN A 93 5.60 -8.15 -28.18
CA GLN A 93 5.32 -9.54 -28.59
C GLN A 93 6.39 -10.55 -28.13
N GLU A 94 6.99 -10.28 -26.96
CA GLU A 94 7.94 -11.15 -26.27
C GLU A 94 7.20 -12.11 -25.32
N PRO A 95 7.78 -13.25 -24.92
CA PRO A 95 7.18 -14.16 -23.96
C PRO A 95 6.85 -13.48 -22.63
N LEU A 96 5.65 -13.77 -22.11
CA LEU A 96 5.19 -13.30 -20.81
C LEU A 96 5.66 -14.25 -19.70
N LEU A 97 5.82 -13.73 -18.49
CA LEU A 97 5.99 -14.57 -17.30
C LEU A 97 4.70 -15.33 -17.03
N ASP A 98 4.84 -16.57 -16.61
CA ASP A 98 3.73 -17.39 -16.13
C ASP A 98 3.29 -17.00 -14.70
N GLU A 99 2.17 -17.55 -14.27
CA GLU A 99 1.58 -17.24 -12.97
C GLU A 99 2.49 -17.69 -11.82
N GLU A 100 3.11 -18.85 -11.91
CA GLU A 100 4.00 -19.38 -10.87
C GLU A 100 5.19 -18.45 -10.63
N THR A 101 5.84 -18.02 -11.70
CA THR A 101 6.96 -17.06 -11.64
C THR A 101 6.53 -15.71 -11.04
N ILE A 102 5.35 -15.20 -11.40
CA ILE A 102 4.83 -13.95 -10.85
C ILE A 102 4.57 -14.08 -9.35
N VAL A 103 3.90 -15.15 -8.92
CA VAL A 103 3.58 -15.41 -7.51
C VAL A 103 4.84 -15.56 -6.67
N GLU A 104 5.83 -16.34 -7.14
CA GLU A 104 7.12 -16.50 -6.47
C GLU A 104 7.82 -15.15 -6.26
N ARG A 105 8.04 -14.40 -7.34
CA ARG A 105 8.75 -13.11 -7.30
C ARG A 105 8.05 -12.07 -6.41
N VAL A 106 6.72 -12.00 -6.49
CA VAL A 106 5.92 -11.07 -5.67
C VAL A 106 5.92 -11.50 -4.20
N GLY A 107 5.90 -12.80 -3.92
CA GLY A 107 6.00 -13.37 -2.59
C GLY A 107 7.32 -13.01 -1.90
N GLU A 108 8.45 -13.25 -2.57
CA GLU A 108 9.79 -12.90 -2.08
C GLU A 108 9.92 -11.39 -1.82
N ALA A 109 9.47 -10.55 -2.77
CA ALA A 109 9.48 -9.10 -2.62
C ALA A 109 8.61 -8.61 -1.45
N SER A 110 7.48 -9.27 -1.21
CA SER A 110 6.58 -8.94 -0.10
C SER A 110 7.21 -9.25 1.25
N ALA A 111 7.90 -10.39 1.36
CA ALA A 111 8.64 -10.78 2.56
C ALA A 111 9.76 -9.78 2.86
N ALA A 112 10.61 -9.46 1.87
CA ALA A 112 11.68 -8.47 2.01
C ALA A 112 11.14 -7.08 2.39
N SER A 113 10.06 -6.63 1.73
CA SER A 113 9.42 -5.34 2.00
C SER A 113 8.89 -5.20 3.43
N SER A 114 8.50 -6.29 4.08
CA SER A 114 8.04 -6.28 5.47
C SER A 114 9.16 -5.93 6.44
N LEU A 115 10.35 -6.48 6.22
CA LEU A 115 11.56 -6.20 7.01
C LEU A 115 12.03 -4.76 6.80
N VAL A 116 12.08 -4.29 5.56
CA VAL A 116 12.45 -2.90 5.23
C VAL A 116 11.51 -1.91 5.91
N ARG A 117 10.19 -2.09 5.80
CA ARG A 117 9.22 -1.22 6.49
C ARG A 117 9.37 -1.21 8.01
N ARG A 118 9.79 -2.34 8.60
CA ARG A 118 10.06 -2.39 10.04
C ARG A 118 11.30 -1.55 10.39
N ALA A 119 12.38 -1.70 9.64
CA ALA A 119 13.60 -0.91 9.82
C ALA A 119 13.34 0.59 9.63
N GLU A 120 12.61 0.98 8.59
CA GLU A 120 12.21 2.38 8.34
C GLU A 120 11.40 2.97 9.50
N ARG A 121 10.44 2.21 10.06
CA ARG A 121 9.67 2.67 11.22
C ARG A 121 10.55 2.94 12.43
N PHE A 122 11.50 2.06 12.74
CA PHE A 122 12.43 2.27 13.84
C PHE A 122 13.36 3.45 13.59
N SER A 123 13.91 3.57 12.39
CA SER A 123 14.74 4.71 11.99
C SER A 123 13.96 6.03 12.11
N ASN A 124 12.78 6.11 11.56
CA ASN A 124 11.93 7.30 11.64
C ASN A 124 11.58 7.67 13.08
N LEU A 125 11.25 6.68 13.92
CA LEU A 125 10.98 6.93 15.33
C LEU A 125 12.23 7.46 16.03
N HIS A 126 13.40 6.84 15.81
CA HIS A 126 14.67 7.28 16.38
C HIS A 126 14.95 8.74 16.06
N TRP A 127 14.88 9.12 14.77
CA TRP A 127 15.18 10.48 14.35
C TRP A 127 14.15 11.51 14.83
N LYS A 128 12.89 11.13 14.92
CA LYS A 128 11.85 11.97 15.56
C LYS A 128 12.19 12.24 17.03
N LEU A 129 12.57 11.21 17.77
CA LEU A 129 12.95 11.35 19.19
C LEU A 129 14.22 12.17 19.35
N VAL A 130 15.24 11.97 18.51
CA VAL A 130 16.47 12.78 18.51
C VAL A 130 16.14 14.25 18.20
N TRP A 131 15.28 14.53 17.23
CA TRP A 131 14.86 15.88 16.93
C TRP A 131 14.13 16.52 18.12
N LEU A 132 13.14 15.83 18.69
CA LEU A 132 12.40 16.31 19.87
C LEU A 132 13.32 16.57 21.06
N SER A 133 14.29 15.70 21.33
CA SER A 133 15.22 15.88 22.45
C SER A 133 16.12 17.11 22.33
N ARG A 134 16.33 17.61 21.10
CA ARG A 134 17.10 18.83 20.83
C ARG A 134 16.26 20.10 20.95
N GLN A 135 14.93 19.99 20.98
CA GLN A 135 14.01 21.12 21.14
C GLN A 135 13.73 21.36 22.62
N LYS A 136 14.29 22.43 23.20
CA LYS A 136 14.16 22.70 24.65
C LYS A 136 12.75 23.08 25.09
N ASN A 137 11.97 23.75 24.23
CA ASN A 137 10.63 24.27 24.55
C ASN A 137 9.69 24.11 23.36
N TRP A 138 9.67 22.92 22.73
CA TRP A 138 8.73 22.69 21.65
C TRP A 138 7.30 22.63 22.19
N GLN A 139 6.41 23.41 21.60
CA GLN A 139 4.98 23.42 21.85
C GLN A 139 4.24 23.32 20.51
N GLY A 140 3.13 22.64 20.48
CA GLY A 140 2.33 22.50 19.28
C GLY A 140 0.92 22.04 19.64
N GLU A 141 -0.02 22.24 18.71
CA GLU A 141 -1.36 21.69 18.82
C GLU A 141 -1.36 20.25 18.31
N ALA A 142 -2.08 19.38 18.99
CA ALA A 142 -2.24 17.99 18.59
C ALA A 142 -3.64 17.48 18.92
N VAL A 143 -4.16 16.58 18.10
CA VAL A 143 -5.42 15.89 18.34
C VAL A 143 -5.13 14.50 18.90
N ILE A 144 -5.75 14.19 20.04
CA ILE A 144 -5.71 12.83 20.59
C ILE A 144 -6.62 11.97 19.72
N VAL A 145 -6.05 11.02 19.01
CA VAL A 145 -6.77 10.12 18.09
C VAL A 145 -6.96 8.71 18.65
N ASP A 146 -6.19 8.37 19.70
CA ASP A 146 -6.30 7.08 20.38
C ASP A 146 -5.79 7.21 21.81
N LEU A 147 -6.51 6.64 22.76
CA LEU A 147 -6.17 6.68 24.18
C LEU A 147 -6.24 5.27 24.77
N GLU A 148 -5.11 4.74 25.18
CA GLU A 148 -4.98 3.52 25.97
C GLU A 148 -4.59 3.89 27.41
N GLU A 149 -4.78 2.99 28.36
CA GLU A 149 -4.55 3.27 29.81
C GLU A 149 -3.23 4.01 30.14
N ARG A 150 -2.18 3.77 29.38
CA ARG A 150 -0.84 4.35 29.59
C ARG A 150 -0.22 5.01 28.37
N LYS A 151 -0.98 5.15 27.28
CA LYS A 151 -0.47 5.65 26.00
C LYS A 151 -1.52 6.44 25.27
N ALA A 152 -1.17 7.66 24.86
CA ALA A 152 -1.97 8.46 23.94
C ALA A 152 -1.28 8.51 22.57
N THR A 153 -2.04 8.31 21.50
CA THR A 153 -1.58 8.57 20.14
C THR A 153 -2.06 9.93 19.71
N LEU A 154 -1.10 10.78 19.35
CA LEU A 154 -1.34 12.17 18.95
C LEU A 154 -1.11 12.31 17.44
N LEU A 155 -1.92 13.14 16.81
CA LEU A 155 -1.74 13.69 15.47
C LEU A 155 -1.39 15.17 15.64
N ALA A 156 -0.14 15.53 15.30
CA ALA A 156 0.40 16.88 15.36
C ALA A 156 0.70 17.39 13.96
#